data_6cb4592bf2c418ecc89b38bed2e90900
#
_entry.id   6cb4592bf2c418ecc89b38bed2e90900
#
_cell.length_a   1.000
_cell.length_b   1.000
_cell.length_c   1.000
_cell.angle_alpha   90.00
_cell.angle_beta   90.00
_cell.angle_gamma   90.00
#
_symmetry.space_group_name_H-M   'P 1'
#
loop_
_entity.id
_entity.type
_entity.pdbx_description
1 polymer ?
#
loop_
_entity_poly.entity_id
_entity_poly.type
_entity_poly.pdbx_seq_one_letter_code
_entity_poly.pdbx_strand_id
1 'polypeptide(L)'
;MLAPIQNESKPWMAKETHQASQVIDRPRDAGDDPTKSVEWYQPTVKSLSDSTVELFESYVAIRGEEAIKSHIYRIRDMAWKVLPYPCIGLFRFLDFSIHLSPHYSTVVKRVQEGATLLDLGCCFGQDLRKLAYDAGPETATRNLIGTDLEPAFLQLGYELFADRDRLDATFVPGDVFAEDFLKEYHGKIDIIYLGSFLHLFSEPQQRAIVRQLRRLLRPCAGSMVFGRNLGAGKGGPFRMESIGWDLYRHDPETIADLFQSSHNEEEGMNGDKDSEVRWEVTSSLGRYGSANWDDDRRGWQGDGTKQMMFTATRL
;
A
#
# COMPACT_ATOMS: atom_id res chain seq x y z
N MET A 1 -3.20 24.50 24.20
CA MET A 1 -4.03 23.39 24.73
C MET A 1 -4.99 23.00 23.64
N LEU A 2 -4.69 21.94 22.89
CA LEU A 2 -5.58 21.38 21.88
C LEU A 2 -6.39 20.27 22.56
N ALA A 3 -7.73 20.35 22.45
CA ALA A 3 -8.64 19.37 23.00
C ALA A 3 -8.49 18.02 22.29
N PRO A 4 -8.71 16.88 22.97
CA PRO A 4 -8.64 15.57 22.34
C PRO A 4 -9.78 15.41 21.35
N ILE A 5 -9.46 15.01 20.11
CA ILE A 5 -10.44 14.62 19.10
C ILE A 5 -11.10 13.34 19.58
N GLN A 6 -12.39 13.40 19.85
CA GLN A 6 -13.21 12.23 20.15
C GLN A 6 -13.32 11.36 18.90
N ASN A 7 -12.82 10.14 19.01
CA ASN A 7 -12.83 9.13 17.95
C ASN A 7 -14.24 8.51 17.89
N GLU A 8 -15.14 9.08 17.06
CA GLU A 8 -16.41 8.43 16.74
C GLU A 8 -16.12 7.24 15.80
N SER A 9 -16.25 6.04 16.34
CA SER A 9 -16.07 4.78 15.63
C SER A 9 -17.05 4.69 14.45
N LYS A 10 -16.52 4.65 13.23
CA LYS A 10 -17.31 4.49 12.00
C LYS A 10 -17.91 3.07 11.96
N PRO A 11 -19.20 2.89 11.57
CA PRO A 11 -19.93 1.63 11.75
C PRO A 11 -19.36 0.41 11.02
N TRP A 12 -18.60 0.59 9.96
CA TRP A 12 -17.96 -0.50 9.21
C TRP A 12 -16.62 -0.92 9.84
N MET A 13 -15.86 -0.02 10.43
CA MET A 13 -14.68 -0.33 11.25
C MET A 13 -15.05 -1.16 12.48
N ALA A 14 -16.21 -0.86 13.11
CA ALA A 14 -16.64 -1.54 14.32
C ALA A 14 -16.98 -3.03 14.10
N LYS A 15 -17.35 -3.45 12.87
CA LYS A 15 -17.65 -4.86 12.58
C LYS A 15 -16.40 -5.67 12.20
N GLU A 16 -15.47 -5.10 11.47
CA GLU A 16 -14.27 -5.82 10.98
C GLU A 16 -13.08 -5.69 11.93
N THR A 17 -12.88 -4.53 12.58
CA THR A 17 -11.88 -4.38 13.64
C THR A 17 -12.29 -5.04 14.96
N HIS A 18 -13.59 -5.23 15.23
CA HIS A 18 -14.03 -6.02 16.38
C HIS A 18 -13.68 -7.50 16.25
N GLN A 19 -13.66 -8.05 15.03
CA GLN A 19 -13.21 -9.43 14.81
C GLN A 19 -11.68 -9.53 14.89
N ALA A 20 -10.92 -8.56 14.39
CA ALA A 20 -9.48 -8.52 14.58
C ALA A 20 -9.08 -8.28 16.04
N SER A 21 -9.83 -7.47 16.79
CA SER A 21 -9.57 -7.24 18.23
C SER A 21 -10.06 -8.38 19.12
N GLN A 22 -11.03 -9.19 18.71
CA GLN A 22 -11.47 -10.39 19.47
C GLN A 22 -10.41 -11.50 19.47
N VAL A 23 -9.49 -11.54 18.52
CA VAL A 23 -8.32 -12.45 18.57
C VAL A 23 -7.27 -11.95 19.58
N ILE A 24 -7.36 -10.69 20.02
CA ILE A 24 -6.38 -10.00 20.88
C ILE A 24 -6.82 -9.91 22.35
N ASP A 25 -8.09 -10.19 22.66
CA ASP A 25 -8.63 -10.01 24.02
C ASP A 25 -8.38 -11.26 24.89
N ARG A 26 -7.10 -11.55 25.19
CA ARG A 26 -6.72 -12.46 26.26
C ARG A 26 -6.02 -11.70 27.39
N PRO A 27 -6.19 -12.08 28.67
CA PRO A 27 -5.51 -11.43 29.79
C PRO A 27 -4.00 -11.50 29.63
N ARG A 28 -3.33 -10.37 29.76
CA ARG A 28 -1.88 -10.23 29.62
C ARG A 28 -1.21 -10.65 30.91
N ASP A 29 -0.51 -11.78 30.91
CA ASP A 29 0.55 -12.02 31.87
C ASP A 29 1.80 -11.25 31.43
N ALA A 30 2.45 -10.60 32.39
CA ALA A 30 3.59 -9.70 32.16
C ALA A 30 4.83 -10.48 31.70
N GLY A 31 4.97 -10.71 30.40
CA GLY A 31 6.16 -11.38 29.86
C GLY A 31 6.13 -11.59 28.35
N ASP A 32 5.01 -12.09 27.81
CA ASP A 32 4.89 -12.37 26.38
C ASP A 32 3.75 -11.53 25.76
N ASP A 33 4.06 -10.78 24.71
CA ASP A 33 3.06 -10.11 23.89
C ASP A 33 2.40 -11.17 22.96
N PRO A 34 1.14 -11.60 23.23
CA PRO A 34 0.50 -12.67 22.48
C PRO A 34 0.28 -12.31 21.00
N THR A 35 0.34 -11.02 20.64
CA THR A 35 0.26 -10.59 19.25
C THR A 35 1.51 -10.99 18.46
N LYS A 36 2.65 -11.24 19.13
CA LYS A 36 3.90 -11.67 18.52
C LYS A 36 3.98 -13.19 18.25
N SER A 37 2.95 -13.96 18.62
CA SER A 37 2.86 -15.39 18.32
C SER A 37 2.24 -15.71 16.98
N VAL A 38 1.80 -14.71 16.22
CA VAL A 38 1.21 -14.90 14.88
C VAL A 38 2.28 -15.24 13.83
N GLU A 39 1.89 -16.00 12.80
CA GLU A 39 2.81 -16.47 11.76
C GLU A 39 3.51 -15.32 11.00
N TRP A 40 2.87 -14.16 10.89
CA TRP A 40 3.43 -12.98 10.23
C TRP A 40 4.24 -12.05 11.15
N TYR A 41 4.57 -12.46 12.37
CA TYR A 41 5.54 -11.73 13.18
C TYR A 41 6.92 -12.34 13.06
N GLN A 42 7.89 -11.56 12.61
CA GLN A 42 9.28 -11.94 12.50
C GLN A 42 10.12 -11.11 13.49
N PRO A 43 10.82 -11.72 14.46
CA PRO A 43 11.56 -10.96 15.48
C PRO A 43 12.67 -10.12 14.87
N THR A 44 13.34 -10.64 13.85
CA THR A 44 14.48 -9.99 13.20
C THR A 44 14.34 -10.05 11.68
N VAL A 45 14.86 -9.06 10.98
CA VAL A 45 15.03 -9.11 9.54
C VAL A 45 16.15 -10.10 9.19
N LYS A 46 15.95 -10.92 8.13
CA LYS A 46 16.92 -11.94 7.71
C LYS A 46 18.20 -11.30 7.16
N SER A 47 18.05 -10.34 6.27
CA SER A 47 19.12 -9.55 5.66
C SER A 47 18.53 -8.22 5.18
N LEU A 48 19.37 -7.20 5.09
CA LEU A 48 18.99 -5.98 4.40
C LEU A 48 19.42 -6.10 2.93
N SER A 49 18.55 -5.67 2.01
CA SER A 49 18.94 -5.57 0.61
C SER A 49 19.90 -4.41 0.40
N ASP A 50 20.73 -4.48 -0.66
CA ASP A 50 21.65 -3.40 -0.99
C ASP A 50 20.92 -2.06 -1.18
N SER A 51 19.73 -2.07 -1.79
CA SER A 51 18.90 -0.87 -1.94
C SER A 51 18.38 -0.33 -0.61
N THR A 52 18.12 -1.19 0.38
CA THR A 52 17.77 -0.77 1.74
C THR A 52 18.95 -0.10 2.42
N VAL A 53 20.12 -0.74 2.39
CA VAL A 53 21.35 -0.18 2.98
C VAL A 53 21.68 1.16 2.32
N GLU A 54 21.70 1.23 0.99
CA GLU A 54 21.97 2.45 0.24
C GLU A 54 21.02 3.60 0.64
N LEU A 55 19.71 3.34 0.69
CA LEU A 55 18.73 4.35 1.06
C LEU A 55 18.92 4.84 2.50
N PHE A 56 19.17 3.92 3.45
CA PHE A 56 19.38 4.31 4.85
C PHE A 56 20.69 5.07 5.05
N GLU A 57 21.77 4.69 4.38
CA GLU A 57 23.05 5.37 4.51
C GLU A 57 23.06 6.73 3.79
N SER A 58 22.48 6.81 2.59
CA SER A 58 22.53 8.02 1.75
C SER A 58 21.39 8.99 2.05
N TYR A 59 20.18 8.49 2.26
CA TYR A 59 19.00 9.33 2.47
C TYR A 59 18.71 9.57 3.94
N VAL A 60 18.74 8.53 4.80
CA VAL A 60 18.43 8.66 6.25
C VAL A 60 19.66 9.09 7.06
N ALA A 61 20.85 8.91 6.50
CA ALA A 61 22.14 9.18 7.14
C ALA A 61 22.45 8.28 8.35
N ILE A 62 21.90 7.05 8.38
CA ILE A 62 22.24 6.02 9.37
C ILE A 62 23.21 5.05 8.70
N ARG A 63 24.41 4.90 9.25
CA ARG A 63 25.48 4.07 8.66
C ARG A 63 25.72 2.81 9.45
N GLY A 64 25.95 1.73 8.71
CA GLY A 64 26.26 0.40 9.24
C GLY A 64 25.01 -0.42 9.54
N GLU A 65 25.07 -1.68 9.17
CA GLU A 65 23.91 -2.60 9.17
C GLU A 65 23.23 -2.71 10.54
N GLU A 66 24.01 -2.81 11.61
CA GLU A 66 23.47 -2.96 12.97
C GLU A 66 22.75 -1.68 13.47
N ALA A 67 23.24 -0.49 13.10
CA ALA A 67 22.56 0.77 13.43
C ALA A 67 21.25 0.88 12.65
N ILE A 68 21.27 0.52 11.36
CA ILE A 68 20.07 0.49 10.50
C ILE A 68 19.04 -0.49 11.07
N LYS A 69 19.44 -1.73 11.41
CA LYS A 69 18.56 -2.74 12.00
C LYS A 69 17.96 -2.28 13.32
N SER A 70 18.76 -1.72 14.21
CA SER A 70 18.27 -1.20 15.50
C SER A 70 17.21 -0.11 15.33
N HIS A 71 17.43 0.79 14.38
CA HIS A 71 16.47 1.84 14.04
C HIS A 71 15.17 1.26 13.45
N ILE A 72 15.26 0.33 12.50
CA ILE A 72 14.14 -0.36 11.89
C ILE A 72 13.31 -1.11 12.95
N TYR A 73 13.96 -1.85 13.85
CA TYR A 73 13.27 -2.60 14.90
C TYR A 73 12.50 -1.68 15.85
N ARG A 74 13.09 -0.54 16.22
CA ARG A 74 12.41 0.47 17.04
C ARG A 74 11.12 0.95 16.39
N ILE A 75 11.16 1.31 15.11
CA ILE A 75 9.98 1.80 14.38
C ILE A 75 8.95 0.67 14.18
N ARG A 76 9.40 -0.55 13.80
CA ARG A 76 8.53 -1.72 13.69
C ARG A 76 7.78 -1.98 15.00
N ASP A 77 8.47 -1.94 16.15
CA ASP A 77 7.85 -2.22 17.43
C ASP A 77 6.85 -1.14 17.85
N MET A 78 7.08 0.12 17.48
CA MET A 78 6.12 1.20 17.66
C MET A 78 4.87 0.98 16.78
N ALA A 79 5.06 0.68 15.49
CA ALA A 79 3.97 0.42 14.55
C ALA A 79 3.17 -0.85 14.92
N TRP A 80 3.84 -1.89 15.40
CA TRP A 80 3.20 -3.14 15.86
C TRP A 80 2.20 -2.91 17.01
N LYS A 81 2.51 -1.96 17.91
CA LYS A 81 1.60 -1.56 18.99
C LYS A 81 0.36 -0.81 18.48
N VAL A 82 0.48 -0.14 17.34
CA VAL A 82 -0.65 0.55 16.69
C VAL A 82 -1.56 -0.46 16.01
N LEU A 83 -0.98 -1.26 15.11
CA LEU A 83 -1.70 -2.29 14.37
C LEU A 83 -0.73 -3.44 14.02
N PRO A 84 -0.95 -4.67 14.56
CA PRO A 84 -0.11 -5.83 14.33
C PRO A 84 -0.35 -6.44 12.94
N TYR A 85 0.01 -5.70 11.89
CA TYR A 85 -0.28 -6.01 10.51
C TYR A 85 0.87 -6.78 9.82
N PRO A 86 0.59 -7.68 8.85
CA PRO A 86 1.62 -8.46 8.19
C PRO A 86 2.74 -7.65 7.54
N CYS A 87 2.44 -6.49 6.94
CA CYS A 87 3.47 -5.65 6.34
C CYS A 87 4.46 -5.09 7.38
N ILE A 88 4.00 -4.90 8.63
CA ILE A 88 4.83 -4.44 9.75
C ILE A 88 5.65 -5.61 10.32
N GLY A 89 4.97 -6.73 10.65
CA GLY A 89 5.61 -7.88 11.27
C GLY A 89 6.64 -8.59 10.39
N LEU A 90 6.45 -8.58 9.08
CA LEU A 90 7.35 -9.16 8.08
C LEU A 90 8.34 -8.14 7.48
N PHE A 91 8.42 -6.94 8.03
CA PHE A 91 9.29 -5.88 7.50
C PHE A 91 9.08 -5.56 6.01
N ARG A 92 7.83 -5.73 5.49
CA ARG A 92 7.51 -5.51 4.07
C ARG A 92 7.71 -4.06 3.62
N PHE A 93 7.70 -3.12 4.55
CA PHE A 93 8.01 -1.72 4.29
C PHE A 93 9.47 -1.47 3.86
N LEU A 94 10.34 -2.49 3.95
CA LEU A 94 11.72 -2.45 3.43
C LEU A 94 11.83 -2.97 1.98
N ASP A 95 10.74 -3.46 1.40
CA ASP A 95 10.75 -4.00 0.03
C ASP A 95 10.91 -2.89 -1.03
N PHE A 96 10.52 -1.65 -0.72
CA PHE A 96 10.46 -0.51 -1.65
C PHE A 96 9.86 -0.90 -2.99
N SER A 97 8.69 -1.54 -2.93
CA SER A 97 8.15 -2.35 -4.01
C SER A 97 7.82 -1.60 -5.31
N ILE A 98 7.75 -0.28 -5.25
CA ILE A 98 7.53 0.56 -6.44
C ILE A 98 8.65 0.39 -7.49
N HIS A 99 9.91 0.25 -7.05
CA HIS A 99 11.06 0.11 -7.95
C HIS A 99 11.12 -1.23 -8.69
N LEU A 100 10.36 -2.22 -8.22
CA LEU A 100 10.26 -3.53 -8.87
C LEU A 100 9.33 -3.52 -10.10
N SER A 101 8.58 -2.43 -10.32
CA SER A 101 7.71 -2.30 -11.47
C SER A 101 8.52 -2.20 -12.77
N PRO A 102 8.13 -2.93 -13.84
CA PRO A 102 8.77 -2.77 -15.15
C PRO A 102 8.61 -1.36 -15.73
N HIS A 103 7.67 -0.57 -15.22
CA HIS A 103 7.41 0.81 -15.63
C HIS A 103 8.13 1.85 -14.75
N TYR A 104 8.95 1.41 -13.78
CA TYR A 104 9.53 2.32 -12.78
C TYR A 104 10.34 3.46 -13.39
N SER A 105 11.19 3.20 -14.38
CA SER A 105 11.97 4.24 -15.05
C SER A 105 11.09 5.29 -15.74
N THR A 106 9.98 4.87 -16.31
CA THR A 106 8.97 5.78 -16.90
C THR A 106 8.30 6.61 -15.81
N VAL A 107 7.97 6.02 -14.65
CA VAL A 107 7.37 6.72 -13.50
C VAL A 107 8.35 7.77 -12.97
N VAL A 108 9.63 7.41 -12.74
CA VAL A 108 10.68 8.33 -12.31
C VAL A 108 10.76 9.53 -13.26
N LYS A 109 10.85 9.28 -14.57
CA LYS A 109 10.92 10.35 -15.58
C LYS A 109 9.69 11.27 -15.54
N ARG A 110 8.49 10.71 -15.47
CA ARG A 110 7.25 11.49 -15.40
C ARG A 110 7.18 12.36 -14.14
N VAL A 111 7.64 11.84 -12.99
CA VAL A 111 7.71 12.60 -11.74
C VAL A 111 8.75 13.73 -11.84
N GLN A 112 9.89 13.49 -12.46
CA GLN A 112 10.89 14.53 -12.77
C GLN A 112 10.30 15.63 -13.67
N GLU A 113 9.41 15.27 -14.58
CA GLU A 113 8.69 16.18 -15.48
C GLU A 113 7.47 16.87 -14.79
N GLY A 114 7.22 16.58 -13.52
CA GLY A 114 6.21 17.24 -12.71
C GLY A 114 4.86 16.50 -12.61
N ALA A 115 4.77 15.23 -13.01
CA ALA A 115 3.56 14.43 -12.82
C ALA A 115 3.21 14.28 -11.34
N THR A 116 1.91 14.31 -11.05
CA THR A 116 1.37 14.07 -9.71
C THR A 116 1.18 12.58 -9.49
N LEU A 117 1.80 12.04 -8.44
CA LEU A 117 1.69 10.63 -8.08
C LEU A 117 1.06 10.45 -6.70
N LEU A 118 0.07 9.54 -6.63
CA LEU A 118 -0.56 9.08 -5.39
C LEU A 118 -0.11 7.66 -5.07
N ASP A 119 0.40 7.44 -3.86
CA ASP A 119 0.61 6.12 -3.25
C ASP A 119 -0.56 5.83 -2.29
N LEU A 120 -1.44 4.90 -2.67
CA LEU A 120 -2.63 4.54 -1.91
C LEU A 120 -2.37 3.31 -1.04
N GLY A 121 -2.55 3.45 0.27
CA GLY A 121 -2.14 2.47 1.27
C GLY A 121 -0.63 2.52 1.50
N CYS A 122 -0.10 3.72 1.62
CA CYS A 122 1.35 3.97 1.58
C CYS A 122 2.11 3.54 2.85
N CYS A 123 1.42 3.11 3.91
CA CYS A 123 2.03 2.72 5.18
C CYS A 123 2.96 3.83 5.73
N PHE A 124 4.26 3.61 5.77
CA PHE A 124 5.24 4.64 6.16
C PHE A 124 5.63 5.59 5.01
N GLY A 125 5.02 5.49 3.84
CA GLY A 125 5.39 6.26 2.65
C GLY A 125 6.78 5.89 2.13
N GLN A 126 7.20 4.66 2.33
CA GLN A 126 8.52 4.16 1.95
C GLN A 126 8.74 4.16 0.43
N ASP A 127 7.69 3.83 -0.33
CA ASP A 127 7.78 3.78 -1.79
C ASP A 127 7.89 5.20 -2.39
N LEU A 128 7.21 6.19 -1.80
CA LEU A 128 7.37 7.60 -2.20
C LEU A 128 8.77 8.13 -1.91
N ARG A 129 9.37 7.75 -0.79
CA ARG A 129 10.73 8.17 -0.43
C ARG A 129 11.78 7.54 -1.32
N LYS A 130 11.60 6.26 -1.68
CA LYS A 130 12.44 5.60 -2.68
C LYS A 130 12.35 6.31 -4.03
N LEU A 131 11.12 6.63 -4.46
CA LEU A 131 10.88 7.35 -5.71
C LEU A 131 11.51 8.77 -5.68
N ALA A 132 11.35 9.51 -4.59
CA ALA A 132 11.94 10.83 -4.42
C ALA A 132 13.47 10.78 -4.47
N TYR A 133 14.07 9.78 -3.81
CA TYR A 133 15.52 9.55 -3.83
C TYR A 133 16.03 9.27 -5.25
N ASP A 134 15.39 8.35 -5.96
CA ASP A 134 15.79 7.96 -7.32
C ASP A 134 15.52 9.05 -8.37
N ALA A 135 14.49 9.84 -8.17
CA ALA A 135 14.18 10.97 -9.05
C ALA A 135 15.18 12.14 -8.89
N GLY A 136 15.91 12.16 -7.80
CA GLY A 136 17.00 13.11 -7.55
C GLY A 136 16.55 14.40 -6.85
N PRO A 137 17.53 15.17 -6.32
CA PRO A 137 17.28 16.30 -5.43
C PRO A 137 16.58 17.48 -6.10
N GLU A 138 16.65 17.59 -7.43
CA GLU A 138 15.99 18.66 -8.19
C GLU A 138 14.49 18.38 -8.44
N THR A 139 14.02 17.18 -8.08
CA THR A 139 12.62 16.81 -8.31
C THR A 139 11.70 17.42 -7.25
N ALA A 140 10.64 18.07 -7.71
CA ALA A 140 9.63 18.66 -6.83
C ALA A 140 8.80 17.59 -6.14
N THR A 141 9.11 17.28 -4.87
CA THR A 141 8.39 16.24 -4.10
C THR A 141 6.98 16.65 -3.66
N ARG A 142 6.60 17.93 -3.78
CA ARG A 142 5.23 18.41 -3.51
C ARG A 142 4.15 17.76 -4.38
N ASN A 143 4.53 17.15 -5.50
CA ASN A 143 3.62 16.41 -6.38
C ASN A 143 3.47 14.92 -5.98
N LEU A 144 4.12 14.50 -4.90
CA LEU A 144 4.00 13.17 -4.33
C LEU A 144 3.00 13.20 -3.18
N ILE A 145 2.01 12.33 -3.25
CA ILE A 145 0.93 12.24 -2.27
C ILE A 145 0.89 10.81 -1.74
N GLY A 146 0.90 10.65 -0.43
CA GLY A 146 0.71 9.37 0.25
C GLY A 146 -0.57 9.39 1.07
N THR A 147 -1.34 8.32 1.02
CA THR A 147 -2.51 8.17 1.89
C THR A 147 -2.55 6.78 2.52
N ASP A 148 -2.90 6.73 3.78
CA ASP A 148 -3.14 5.49 4.54
C ASP A 148 -4.31 5.70 5.48
N LEU A 149 -4.97 4.61 5.84
CA LEU A 149 -6.07 4.65 6.81
C LEU A 149 -5.58 4.98 8.22
N GLU A 150 -4.33 4.54 8.55
CA GLU A 150 -3.76 4.68 9.89
C GLU A 150 -2.82 5.90 9.97
N PRO A 151 -3.25 7.00 10.62
CA PRO A 151 -2.46 8.23 10.72
C PRO A 151 -1.13 8.04 11.42
N ALA A 152 -1.06 7.10 12.38
CA ALA A 152 0.17 6.84 13.13
C ALA A 152 1.27 6.28 12.22
N PHE A 153 0.94 5.51 11.19
CA PHE A 153 1.91 5.02 10.22
C PHE A 153 2.55 6.16 9.43
N LEU A 154 1.76 7.15 9.02
CA LEU A 154 2.27 8.34 8.33
C LEU A 154 3.26 9.11 9.20
N GLN A 155 2.97 9.24 10.51
CA GLN A 155 3.88 9.90 11.46
C GLN A 155 5.17 9.08 11.68
N LEU A 156 5.04 7.76 11.85
CA LEU A 156 6.19 6.86 11.98
C LEU A 156 7.06 6.83 10.72
N GLY A 157 6.50 7.09 9.55
CA GLY A 157 7.23 7.28 8.31
C GLY A 157 8.26 8.42 8.41
N TYR A 158 7.88 9.56 8.95
CA TYR A 158 8.81 10.66 9.18
C TYR A 158 9.90 10.32 10.20
N GLU A 159 9.59 9.47 11.19
CA GLU A 159 10.61 9.00 12.14
C GLU A 159 11.54 7.96 11.51
N LEU A 160 11.01 7.05 10.68
CA LEU A 160 11.79 6.03 9.99
C LEU A 160 12.81 6.65 9.04
N PHE A 161 12.41 7.69 8.32
CA PHE A 161 13.23 8.32 7.28
C PHE A 161 13.91 9.63 7.70
N ALA A 162 13.63 10.11 8.91
CA ALA A 162 14.23 11.33 9.47
C ALA A 162 14.15 12.54 8.51
N ASP A 163 12.98 12.76 7.89
CA ASP A 163 12.86 13.67 6.74
C ASP A 163 11.72 14.70 6.83
N ARG A 164 11.14 14.90 8.01
CA ARG A 164 10.02 15.83 8.21
C ARG A 164 10.29 17.23 7.69
N ASP A 165 11.52 17.71 7.84
CA ASP A 165 11.91 19.10 7.50
C ASP A 165 12.45 19.24 6.06
N ARG A 166 12.54 18.15 5.29
CA ARG A 166 13.15 18.16 3.95
C ARG A 166 12.32 17.52 2.85
N LEU A 167 11.33 16.69 3.18
CA LEU A 167 10.42 16.07 2.23
C LEU A 167 9.14 16.90 2.13
N ASP A 168 8.89 17.48 0.95
CA ASP A 168 7.71 18.32 0.67
C ASP A 168 6.51 17.49 0.12
N ALA A 169 6.54 16.15 0.28
CA ALA A 169 5.41 15.30 -0.07
C ALA A 169 4.25 15.45 0.92
N THR A 170 3.03 15.34 0.40
CA THR A 170 1.82 15.42 1.21
C THR A 170 1.39 14.04 1.70
N PHE A 171 1.24 13.88 3.03
CA PHE A 171 0.68 12.66 3.61
C PHE A 171 -0.65 12.95 4.29
N VAL A 172 -1.72 12.31 3.79
CA VAL A 172 -3.11 12.54 4.24
C VAL A 172 -3.71 11.23 4.74
N PRO A 173 -4.19 11.15 5.98
CA PRO A 173 -4.96 9.99 6.41
C PRO A 173 -6.30 9.95 5.67
N GLY A 174 -6.69 8.78 5.17
CA GLY A 174 -7.93 8.68 4.39
C GLY A 174 -8.46 7.27 4.25
N ASP A 175 -9.78 7.18 4.25
CA ASP A 175 -10.52 5.96 3.97
C ASP A 175 -10.97 5.96 2.51
N VAL A 176 -10.48 5.02 1.72
CA VAL A 176 -10.81 4.91 0.29
C VAL A 176 -12.30 4.72 0.01
N PHE A 177 -13.08 4.27 1.02
CA PHE A 177 -14.53 4.10 0.91
C PHE A 177 -15.32 5.32 1.34
N ALA A 178 -14.67 6.38 1.83
CA ALA A 178 -15.36 7.61 2.16
C ALA A 178 -15.83 8.33 0.87
N GLU A 179 -17.03 8.91 0.92
CA GLU A 179 -17.63 9.59 -0.23
C GLU A 179 -16.78 10.79 -0.69
N ASP A 180 -16.16 11.50 0.26
CA ASP A 180 -15.31 12.67 0.04
C ASP A 180 -13.81 12.34 0.01
N PHE A 181 -13.46 11.04 -0.19
CA PHE A 181 -12.07 10.59 -0.22
C PHE A 181 -11.24 11.41 -1.20
N LEU A 182 -10.21 12.11 -0.68
CA LEU A 182 -9.28 12.94 -1.44
C LEU A 182 -9.96 13.87 -2.47
N LYS A 183 -11.13 14.43 -2.13
CA LYS A 183 -11.98 15.25 -3.02
C LYS A 183 -11.21 16.38 -3.69
N GLU A 184 -10.26 17.00 -3.01
CA GLU A 184 -9.40 18.06 -3.53
C GLU A 184 -8.50 17.61 -4.68
N TYR A 185 -8.25 16.29 -4.81
CA TYR A 185 -7.40 15.69 -5.84
C TYR A 185 -8.20 15.08 -7.00
N HIS A 186 -9.54 15.17 -7.01
CA HIS A 186 -10.34 14.63 -8.09
C HIS A 186 -9.93 15.24 -9.44
N GLY A 187 -9.65 14.37 -10.42
CA GLY A 187 -9.21 14.74 -11.77
C GLY A 187 -7.80 15.35 -11.86
N LYS A 188 -6.96 15.21 -10.82
CA LYS A 188 -5.65 15.88 -10.76
C LYS A 188 -4.45 14.93 -10.67
N ILE A 189 -4.68 13.63 -10.45
CA ILE A 189 -3.61 12.64 -10.31
C ILE A 189 -3.25 12.07 -11.69
N ASP A 190 -1.98 12.04 -12.01
CA ASP A 190 -1.46 11.47 -13.24
C ASP A 190 -1.14 9.98 -13.11
N ILE A 191 -0.67 9.58 -11.93
CA ILE A 191 -0.19 8.22 -11.65
C ILE A 191 -0.69 7.80 -10.26
N ILE A 192 -1.29 6.60 -10.16
CA ILE A 192 -1.62 5.99 -8.86
C ILE A 192 -0.83 4.71 -8.70
N TYR A 193 -0.16 4.56 -7.56
CA TYR A 193 0.52 3.34 -7.17
C TYR A 193 -0.28 2.60 -6.09
N LEU A 194 -0.38 1.27 -6.22
CA LEU A 194 -1.07 0.36 -5.29
C LEU A 194 -0.10 -0.74 -4.84
N GLY A 195 0.67 -0.44 -3.80
CA GLY A 195 1.65 -1.35 -3.24
C GLY A 195 1.05 -2.35 -2.26
N SER A 196 0.69 -3.56 -2.69
CA SER A 196 0.10 -4.59 -1.81
C SER A 196 -1.23 -4.16 -1.17
N PHE A 197 -2.11 -3.56 -1.96
CA PHE A 197 -3.33 -2.93 -1.48
C PHE A 197 -4.62 -3.67 -1.89
N LEU A 198 -4.86 -3.92 -3.19
CA LEU A 198 -6.14 -4.48 -3.67
C LEU A 198 -6.48 -5.83 -3.05
N HIS A 199 -5.51 -6.70 -2.87
CA HIS A 199 -5.74 -8.05 -2.34
C HIS A 199 -6.19 -8.09 -0.86
N LEU A 200 -6.32 -6.96 -0.20
CA LEU A 200 -6.85 -6.82 1.15
C LEU A 200 -8.39 -6.75 1.17
N PHE A 201 -9.03 -6.75 0.01
CA PHE A 201 -10.45 -6.48 -0.14
C PHE A 201 -11.15 -7.59 -0.92
N SER A 202 -12.46 -7.73 -0.68
CA SER A 202 -13.35 -8.54 -1.49
C SER A 202 -13.53 -7.94 -2.90
N GLU A 203 -13.98 -8.73 -3.87
CA GLU A 203 -14.17 -8.25 -5.25
C GLU A 203 -15.09 -7.02 -5.35
N PRO A 204 -16.25 -6.95 -4.68
CA PRO A 204 -17.11 -5.75 -4.71
C PRO A 204 -16.42 -4.50 -4.15
N GLN A 205 -15.60 -4.68 -3.10
CA GLN A 205 -14.81 -3.58 -2.53
C GLN A 205 -13.72 -3.13 -3.49
N GLN A 206 -13.05 -4.05 -4.18
CA GLN A 206 -12.04 -3.70 -5.20
C GLN A 206 -12.66 -2.91 -6.37
N ARG A 207 -13.86 -3.28 -6.82
CA ARG A 207 -14.61 -2.51 -7.82
C ARG A 207 -14.94 -1.09 -7.31
N ALA A 208 -15.34 -0.95 -6.05
CA ALA A 208 -15.57 0.35 -5.44
C ALA A 208 -14.27 1.18 -5.38
N ILE A 209 -13.14 0.57 -5.04
CA ILE A 209 -11.83 1.21 -5.07
C ILE A 209 -11.52 1.71 -6.48
N VAL A 210 -11.66 0.88 -7.51
CA VAL A 210 -11.37 1.30 -8.90
C VAL A 210 -12.24 2.49 -9.33
N ARG A 211 -13.51 2.57 -8.90
CA ARG A 211 -14.34 3.77 -9.13
C ARG A 211 -13.73 5.02 -8.48
N GLN A 212 -13.22 4.92 -7.25
CA GLN A 212 -12.53 6.05 -6.61
C GLN A 212 -11.23 6.44 -7.35
N LEU A 213 -10.44 5.44 -7.80
CA LEU A 213 -9.23 5.72 -8.58
C LEU A 213 -9.55 6.50 -9.86
N ARG A 214 -10.64 6.17 -10.55
CA ARG A 214 -11.09 6.89 -11.74
C ARG A 214 -11.45 8.34 -11.47
N ARG A 215 -12.10 8.62 -10.33
CA ARG A 215 -12.41 9.99 -9.90
C ARG A 215 -11.16 10.82 -9.62
N LEU A 216 -10.11 10.19 -9.07
CA LEU A 216 -8.84 10.84 -8.74
C LEU A 216 -7.99 11.11 -9.99
N LEU A 217 -7.98 10.17 -10.94
CA LEU A 217 -7.14 10.26 -12.12
C LEU A 217 -7.55 11.41 -13.03
N ARG A 218 -6.54 12.07 -13.59
CA ARG A 218 -6.72 13.04 -14.66
C ARG A 218 -7.42 12.38 -15.86
N PRO A 219 -8.51 12.98 -16.39
CA PRO A 219 -9.30 12.38 -17.46
C PRO A 219 -8.62 12.54 -18.84
N CYS A 220 -7.41 12.04 -18.99
CA CYS A 220 -6.64 12.09 -20.23
C CYS A 220 -5.91 10.77 -20.51
N ALA A 221 -5.60 10.51 -21.76
CA ALA A 221 -4.78 9.40 -22.18
C ALA A 221 -3.41 9.45 -21.48
N GLY A 222 -2.89 8.28 -21.09
CA GLY A 222 -1.64 8.13 -20.37
C GLY A 222 -1.73 8.27 -18.84
N SER A 223 -2.89 8.63 -18.28
CA SER A 223 -3.12 8.47 -16.84
C SER A 223 -3.09 7.00 -16.46
N MET A 224 -2.42 6.62 -15.36
CA MET A 224 -2.16 5.22 -15.10
C MET A 224 -2.32 4.82 -13.64
N VAL A 225 -2.72 3.57 -13.45
CA VAL A 225 -2.65 2.86 -12.17
C VAL A 225 -1.68 1.71 -12.33
N PHE A 226 -0.76 1.55 -11.42
CA PHE A 226 0.13 0.39 -11.42
C PHE A 226 0.36 -0.11 -10.00
N GLY A 227 0.80 -1.36 -9.87
CA GLY A 227 1.04 -1.87 -8.54
C GLY A 227 1.52 -3.29 -8.48
N ARG A 228 1.70 -3.73 -7.23
CA ARG A 228 2.06 -5.09 -6.84
C ARG A 228 1.03 -5.61 -5.86
N ASN A 229 0.49 -6.80 -6.12
CA ASN A 229 -0.48 -7.43 -5.23
C ASN A 229 -0.21 -8.94 -5.05
N LEU A 230 -0.91 -9.56 -4.11
CA LEU A 230 -1.05 -11.02 -4.12
C LEU A 230 -2.04 -11.39 -5.23
N GLY A 231 -1.63 -12.34 -6.05
CA GLY A 231 -2.43 -12.94 -7.12
C GLY A 231 -2.49 -14.44 -6.99
N ALA A 232 -3.19 -15.08 -7.89
CA ALA A 232 -3.34 -16.52 -8.00
C ALA A 232 -3.20 -16.98 -9.45
N GLY A 233 -2.92 -18.27 -9.68
CA GLY A 233 -2.88 -18.84 -11.03
C GLY A 233 -4.26 -18.88 -11.69
N LYS A 234 -5.33 -18.86 -10.88
CA LYS A 234 -6.72 -18.64 -11.29
C LYS A 234 -7.35 -17.67 -10.31
N GLY A 235 -7.90 -16.58 -10.83
CA GLY A 235 -8.56 -15.54 -10.04
C GLY A 235 -9.80 -16.06 -9.30
N GLY A 236 -10.03 -15.53 -8.11
CA GLY A 236 -11.17 -15.93 -7.30
C GLY A 236 -11.11 -15.49 -5.86
N PRO A 237 -12.20 -15.76 -5.11
CA PRO A 237 -12.27 -15.49 -3.69
C PRO A 237 -11.23 -16.30 -2.92
N PHE A 238 -10.69 -15.68 -1.90
CA PHE A 238 -9.72 -16.27 -0.97
C PHE A 238 -10.16 -15.98 0.46
N ARG A 239 -10.41 -17.03 1.23
CA ARG A 239 -10.70 -16.91 2.66
C ARG A 239 -9.42 -16.95 3.46
N MET A 240 -9.14 -15.90 4.21
CA MET A 240 -8.04 -15.91 5.18
C MET A 240 -8.58 -16.39 6.53
N GLU A 241 -8.46 -17.69 6.77
CA GLU A 241 -9.07 -18.36 7.93
C GLU A 241 -8.59 -17.79 9.27
N SER A 242 -7.30 -17.41 9.36
CA SER A 242 -6.69 -16.88 10.60
C SER A 242 -7.36 -15.62 11.14
N ILE A 243 -7.99 -14.84 10.28
CA ILE A 243 -8.67 -13.59 10.63
C ILE A 243 -10.13 -13.52 10.13
N GLY A 244 -10.60 -14.58 9.45
CA GLY A 244 -11.97 -14.69 8.97
C GLY A 244 -12.34 -13.74 7.83
N TRP A 245 -11.38 -13.24 7.07
CA TRP A 245 -11.62 -12.27 5.98
C TRP A 245 -11.83 -12.95 4.63
N ASP A 246 -12.85 -12.47 3.91
CA ASP A 246 -13.12 -12.82 2.52
C ASP A 246 -12.46 -11.80 1.60
N LEU A 247 -11.43 -12.23 0.90
CA LEU A 247 -10.57 -11.45 0.02
C LEU A 247 -10.75 -11.93 -1.41
N TYR A 248 -10.19 -11.21 -2.38
CA TYR A 248 -10.15 -11.64 -3.76
C TYR A 248 -8.74 -11.53 -4.34
N ARG A 249 -8.28 -12.58 -5.00
CA ARG A 249 -7.00 -12.62 -5.70
C ARG A 249 -7.20 -12.71 -7.18
N HIS A 250 -6.53 -11.83 -7.90
CA HIS A 250 -6.62 -11.79 -9.35
C HIS A 250 -5.60 -12.70 -10.02
N ASP A 251 -5.97 -13.16 -11.20
CA ASP A 251 -5.09 -13.58 -12.29
C ASP A 251 -5.05 -12.50 -13.37
N PRO A 252 -4.27 -12.68 -14.49
CA PRO A 252 -4.18 -11.68 -15.54
C PRO A 252 -5.50 -11.31 -16.21
N GLU A 253 -6.45 -12.24 -16.31
CA GLU A 253 -7.74 -12.01 -16.93
C GLU A 253 -8.65 -11.18 -16.01
N THR A 254 -8.77 -11.59 -14.76
CA THR A 254 -9.66 -10.94 -13.81
C THR A 254 -9.17 -9.56 -13.35
N ILE A 255 -7.86 -9.28 -13.33
CA ILE A 255 -7.37 -7.90 -13.08
C ILE A 255 -7.68 -6.99 -14.26
N ALA A 256 -7.61 -7.48 -15.50
CA ALA A 256 -8.01 -6.71 -16.66
C ALA A 256 -9.52 -6.41 -16.63
N ASP A 257 -10.35 -7.41 -16.30
CA ASP A 257 -11.80 -7.23 -16.14
C ASP A 257 -12.13 -6.19 -15.06
N LEU A 258 -11.43 -6.20 -13.92
CA LEU A 258 -11.64 -5.23 -12.83
C LEU A 258 -11.55 -3.78 -13.33
N PHE A 259 -10.58 -3.47 -14.20
CA PHE A 259 -10.43 -2.12 -14.74
C PHE A 259 -11.38 -1.82 -15.90
N GLN A 260 -11.79 -2.80 -16.66
CA GLN A 260 -12.68 -2.62 -17.82
C GLN A 260 -14.15 -2.55 -17.41
N SER A 261 -14.63 -3.46 -16.57
CA SER A 261 -16.05 -3.64 -16.25
C SER A 261 -16.58 -2.77 -15.11
N SER A 262 -15.72 -2.15 -14.31
CA SER A 262 -16.15 -1.20 -13.25
C SER A 262 -16.90 0.04 -13.79
N HIS A 263 -17.16 0.07 -15.07
CA HIS A 263 -17.93 1.10 -15.81
C HIS A 263 -19.43 0.87 -15.76
N ASN A 264 -19.85 -0.39 -15.84
CA ASN A 264 -21.23 -0.72 -16.24
C ASN A 264 -22.28 -0.59 -15.12
N GLU A 265 -21.88 -0.37 -13.88
CA GLU A 265 -22.80 -0.40 -12.72
C GLU A 265 -23.39 0.98 -12.35
N GLU A 266 -22.77 2.09 -12.77
CA GLU A 266 -23.26 3.46 -12.47
C GLU A 266 -24.06 4.13 -13.60
N GLU A 267 -24.06 3.58 -14.83
CA GLU A 267 -24.70 4.17 -16.00
C GLU A 267 -26.25 4.19 -15.95
N GLY A 268 -26.85 3.55 -14.95
CA GLY A 268 -28.30 3.54 -14.77
C GLY A 268 -28.90 4.83 -14.19
N MET A 269 -28.12 5.77 -13.66
CA MET A 269 -28.65 6.90 -12.92
C MET A 269 -28.27 8.32 -13.38
N ASN A 270 -27.17 8.53 -14.07
CA ASN A 270 -26.85 9.88 -14.62
C ASN A 270 -25.95 9.71 -15.84
N GLY A 271 -26.46 9.97 -17.04
CA GLY A 271 -25.76 9.87 -18.33
C GLY A 271 -24.44 10.65 -18.38
N ASP A 272 -23.45 10.20 -17.69
CA ASP A 272 -22.13 10.82 -17.59
C ASP A 272 -21.27 10.37 -18.77
N LYS A 273 -20.59 11.33 -19.39
CA LYS A 273 -19.80 11.15 -20.61
C LYS A 273 -18.52 10.30 -20.46
N ASP A 274 -18.33 9.63 -19.33
CA ASP A 274 -17.20 8.74 -19.06
C ASP A 274 -17.38 7.31 -19.62
N SER A 275 -18.47 7.07 -20.39
CA SER A 275 -18.85 5.77 -20.96
C SER A 275 -17.89 5.18 -22.00
N GLU A 276 -16.83 5.88 -22.40
CA GLU A 276 -15.85 5.42 -23.41
C GLU A 276 -14.43 5.24 -22.89
N VAL A 277 -14.20 5.28 -21.57
CA VAL A 277 -12.84 5.13 -21.05
C VAL A 277 -12.34 3.71 -21.26
N ARG A 278 -11.44 3.54 -22.21
CA ARG A 278 -10.76 2.28 -22.45
C ARG A 278 -9.45 2.23 -21.68
N TRP A 279 -9.12 1.03 -21.18
CA TRP A 279 -7.90 0.77 -20.46
C TRP A 279 -7.04 -0.25 -21.20
N GLU A 280 -5.77 0.03 -21.35
CA GLU A 280 -4.78 -0.98 -21.65
C GLU A 280 -4.29 -1.55 -20.32
N VAL A 281 -4.54 -2.84 -20.09
CA VAL A 281 -4.14 -3.52 -18.85
C VAL A 281 -3.11 -4.56 -19.16
N THR A 282 -1.96 -4.45 -18.55
CA THR A 282 -0.89 -5.45 -18.61
C THR A 282 -0.62 -6.00 -17.22
N SER A 283 -0.34 -7.29 -17.12
CA SER A 283 -0.03 -7.91 -15.83
C SER A 283 0.87 -9.13 -16.01
N SER A 284 1.55 -9.50 -14.94
CA SER A 284 2.36 -10.71 -14.86
C SER A 284 2.27 -11.35 -13.49
N LEU A 285 2.38 -12.68 -13.45
CA LEU A 285 2.46 -13.46 -12.22
C LEU A 285 3.87 -13.98 -12.04
N GLY A 286 4.46 -13.72 -10.88
CA GLY A 286 5.77 -14.18 -10.48
C GLY A 286 5.75 -14.96 -9.17
N ARG A 287 6.95 -15.39 -8.75
CA ARG A 287 7.13 -15.98 -7.42
C ARG A 287 6.90 -14.88 -6.37
N TYR A 288 6.09 -15.20 -5.38
CA TYR A 288 5.93 -14.34 -4.21
C TYR A 288 7.12 -14.52 -3.26
N GLY A 289 7.76 -13.44 -2.86
CA GLY A 289 8.90 -13.46 -1.94
C GLY A 289 9.49 -12.08 -1.71
N SER A 290 10.38 -12.01 -0.74
CA SER A 290 11.19 -10.83 -0.42
C SER A 290 12.54 -11.28 0.11
N ALA A 291 13.60 -10.50 -0.11
CA ALA A 291 14.91 -10.74 0.47
C ALA A 291 14.95 -10.56 2.00
N ASN A 292 14.01 -9.79 2.53
CA ASN A 292 14.03 -9.34 3.92
C ASN A 292 13.40 -10.33 4.92
N TRP A 293 12.78 -11.43 4.47
CA TRP A 293 12.08 -12.38 5.32
C TRP A 293 12.10 -13.81 4.81
N ASP A 294 11.83 -14.77 5.72
CA ASP A 294 11.86 -16.20 5.40
C ASP A 294 10.61 -16.65 4.61
N ASP A 295 10.87 -17.35 3.51
CA ASP A 295 9.85 -17.90 2.64
C ASP A 295 8.99 -18.99 3.31
N ASP A 296 9.52 -19.65 4.35
CA ASP A 296 8.86 -20.77 5.03
C ASP A 296 7.69 -20.34 5.94
N ARG A 297 7.55 -19.04 6.21
CA ARG A 297 6.47 -18.49 7.04
C ARG A 297 5.23 -18.05 6.26
N ARG A 298 4.95 -18.65 5.11
CA ARG A 298 3.85 -18.25 4.21
C ARG A 298 2.60 -19.10 4.29
N GLY A 299 2.55 -20.10 5.16
CA GLY A 299 1.42 -21.05 5.26
C GLY A 299 0.06 -20.36 5.37
N TRP A 300 0.00 -19.24 6.09
CA TRP A 300 -1.22 -18.44 6.26
C TRP A 300 -1.75 -17.77 4.97
N GLN A 301 -0.91 -17.66 3.93
CA GLN A 301 -1.34 -17.11 2.63
C GLN A 301 -1.91 -18.17 1.68
N GLY A 302 -1.86 -19.44 2.06
CA GLY A 302 -2.34 -20.56 1.25
C GLY A 302 -1.43 -20.91 0.07
N ASP A 303 -1.57 -22.15 -0.37
CA ASP A 303 -0.83 -22.69 -1.50
C ASP A 303 -1.22 -21.97 -2.81
N GLY A 304 -0.24 -21.83 -3.72
CA GLY A 304 -0.48 -21.22 -5.03
C GLY A 304 -0.51 -19.71 -5.06
N THR A 305 -0.26 -19.03 -3.92
CA THR A 305 -0.08 -17.55 -3.90
C THR A 305 1.05 -17.12 -4.83
N LYS A 306 0.76 -16.16 -5.68
CA LYS A 306 1.69 -15.54 -6.63
C LYS A 306 1.86 -14.06 -6.31
N GLN A 307 2.96 -13.49 -6.74
CA GLN A 307 3.10 -12.05 -6.84
C GLN A 307 2.55 -11.60 -8.18
N MET A 308 1.61 -10.68 -8.17
CA MET A 308 1.10 -10.02 -9.37
C MET A 308 1.71 -8.63 -9.48
N MET A 309 2.24 -8.32 -10.64
CA MET A 309 2.52 -6.94 -11.07
C MET A 309 1.49 -6.58 -12.13
N PHE A 310 0.95 -5.37 -12.06
CA PHE A 310 -0.03 -4.91 -13.05
C PHE A 310 0.14 -3.43 -13.36
N THR A 311 -0.33 -3.05 -14.53
CA THR A 311 -0.45 -1.66 -14.99
C THR A 311 -1.73 -1.52 -15.79
N ALA A 312 -2.53 -0.52 -15.48
CA ALA A 312 -3.70 -0.10 -16.23
C ALA A 312 -3.48 1.34 -16.69
N THR A 313 -3.46 1.56 -17.99
CA THR A 313 -3.25 2.88 -18.62
C THR A 313 -4.49 3.30 -19.37
N ARG A 314 -4.95 4.51 -19.14
CA ARG A 314 -6.07 5.12 -19.85
C ARG A 314 -5.67 5.41 -21.30
N LEU A 315 -6.48 4.94 -22.27
CA LEU A 315 -6.28 5.15 -23.73
C LEU A 315 -6.93 6.44 -24.22
#